data_684abf3dcad84b5584a51bbc49f467ac
#
_entry.id   684abf3dcad84b5584a51bbc49f467ac
#
_cell.length_a   1.000
_cell.length_b   1.000
_cell.length_c   1.000
_cell.angle_alpha   90.00
_cell.angle_beta   90.00
_cell.angle_gamma   90.00
#
_symmetry.space_group_name_H-M   'P 1'
#
loop_
_entity.id
_entity.type
_entity.pdbx_description
1 polymer ?
#
loop_
_entity_poly.entity_id
_entity_poly.type
_entity_poly.pdbx_seq_one_letter_code
_entity_poly.pdbx_strand_id
1 'polypeptide(L)'
;MKVSIGDVVLPGDYFDEISTDNAKSRVVIGPGLRKEEDHVYITKAGVLKKKNPHTYWIDSYQKRVDIGGSTTAALSYLSFEGATKKNRPEVQVGDIIYAKLVIASKDMEPELVCIDSFGHKGRLGVLTDGFVFKCSINLIRKILSPQCPLLESLKNEWPFELAAGMNGRIWIKANSMKETIALGNAVLGAEFMSQEEIKKMSNNISATLAGHVY
;
A
#
# COMPACT_ATOMS: atom_id res chain seq x y z
N MET A 1 -15.41 31.10 -16.82
CA MET A 1 -14.53 31.90 -17.69
C MET A 1 -13.65 30.96 -18.47
N LYS A 2 -13.36 31.25 -19.75
CA LYS A 2 -12.43 30.41 -20.54
C LYS A 2 -10.99 30.70 -20.13
N VAL A 3 -10.22 29.66 -19.83
CA VAL A 3 -8.86 29.76 -19.28
C VAL A 3 -7.86 29.02 -20.12
N SER A 4 -6.59 29.41 -19.98
CA SER A 4 -5.44 28.85 -20.68
C SER A 4 -4.48 28.14 -19.75
N ILE A 5 -3.59 27.29 -20.29
CA ILE A 5 -2.58 26.59 -19.52
C ILE A 5 -1.61 27.62 -18.90
N GLY A 6 -1.43 27.52 -17.59
CA GLY A 6 -0.61 28.44 -16.81
C GLY A 6 -1.39 29.48 -16.01
N ASP A 7 -2.69 29.64 -16.31
CA ASP A 7 -3.54 30.60 -15.60
C ASP A 7 -3.90 30.10 -14.19
N VAL A 8 -4.13 31.07 -13.30
CA VAL A 8 -4.78 30.82 -12.00
C VAL A 8 -6.26 30.64 -12.26
N VAL A 9 -6.82 29.54 -11.84
CA VAL A 9 -8.18 29.12 -12.17
C VAL A 9 -9.01 28.92 -10.91
N LEU A 10 -10.31 29.14 -11.02
CA LEU A 10 -11.28 28.98 -9.95
C LEU A 10 -12.33 27.92 -10.30
N PRO A 11 -13.00 27.31 -9.31
CA PRO A 11 -14.12 26.42 -9.57
C PRO A 11 -15.20 27.10 -10.41
N GLY A 12 -15.63 26.42 -11.49
CA GLY A 12 -16.58 26.94 -12.47
C GLY A 12 -15.95 27.53 -13.74
N ASP A 13 -14.64 27.77 -13.74
CA ASP A 13 -13.91 28.07 -14.97
C ASP A 13 -13.85 26.83 -15.87
N TYR A 14 -13.67 27.02 -17.17
CA TYR A 14 -13.60 25.94 -18.14
C TYR A 14 -12.59 26.23 -19.26
N PHE A 15 -12.13 25.18 -19.91
CA PHE A 15 -11.37 25.27 -21.16
C PHE A 15 -11.92 24.25 -22.15
N ASP A 16 -11.75 24.53 -23.44
CA ASP A 16 -12.18 23.63 -24.50
C ASP A 16 -11.23 22.44 -24.55
N GLU A 17 -11.76 21.25 -24.88
CA GLU A 17 -10.93 20.08 -25.09
C GLU A 17 -9.92 20.39 -26.20
N ILE A 18 -8.64 20.19 -25.90
CA ILE A 18 -7.59 20.38 -26.90
C ILE A 18 -7.76 19.29 -27.93
N SER A 19 -8.32 19.66 -29.09
CA SER A 19 -8.37 18.83 -30.25
C SER A 19 -6.94 18.48 -30.65
N THR A 20 -6.53 17.25 -30.34
CA THR A 20 -5.26 16.73 -30.86
C THR A 20 -5.53 16.22 -32.26
N ASP A 21 -4.90 16.82 -33.25
CA ASP A 21 -5.01 16.47 -34.68
C ASP A 21 -4.62 15.02 -35.02
N ASN A 22 -4.29 14.24 -34.03
CA ASN A 22 -3.99 12.82 -34.13
C ASN A 22 -5.00 11.99 -33.33
N ALA A 23 -5.86 11.28 -34.04
CA ALA A 23 -6.95 10.41 -33.56
C ALA A 23 -6.55 9.29 -32.54
N LYS A 24 -5.33 9.31 -32.00
CA LYS A 24 -4.81 8.29 -31.08
C LYS A 24 -4.42 8.82 -29.69
N SER A 25 -4.50 10.11 -29.42
CA SER A 25 -4.14 10.64 -28.11
C SER A 25 -5.36 10.85 -27.22
N ARG A 26 -5.56 10.00 -26.22
CA ARG A 26 -6.56 10.22 -25.17
C ARG A 26 -6.07 11.31 -24.23
N VAL A 27 -6.85 12.37 -24.10
CA VAL A 27 -6.65 13.38 -23.02
C VAL A 27 -7.06 12.76 -21.70
N VAL A 28 -6.11 12.62 -20.78
CA VAL A 28 -6.38 12.15 -19.42
C VAL A 28 -6.57 13.36 -18.52
N ILE A 29 -7.72 13.42 -17.88
CA ILE A 29 -8.09 14.53 -16.99
C ILE A 29 -7.66 14.18 -15.57
N GLY A 30 -6.82 15.03 -14.98
CA GLY A 30 -6.31 14.88 -13.62
C GLY A 30 -7.30 15.34 -12.54
N PRO A 31 -6.93 15.16 -11.25
CA PRO A 31 -7.75 15.59 -10.13
C PRO A 31 -8.00 17.12 -10.16
N GLY A 32 -9.20 17.54 -9.84
CA GLY A 32 -9.60 18.96 -9.86
C GLY A 32 -10.20 19.41 -11.18
N LEU A 33 -10.38 18.49 -12.14
CA LEU A 33 -11.01 18.73 -13.43
C LEU A 33 -12.16 17.73 -13.65
N ARG A 34 -13.21 18.14 -14.36
CA ARG A 34 -14.35 17.32 -14.73
C ARG A 34 -14.71 17.57 -16.20
N LYS A 35 -14.79 16.51 -16.99
CA LYS A 35 -15.22 16.60 -18.39
C LYS A 35 -16.73 16.52 -18.45
N GLU A 36 -17.34 17.49 -19.18
CA GLU A 36 -18.75 17.51 -19.54
C GLU A 36 -18.84 17.88 -21.01
N GLU A 37 -19.32 16.97 -21.82
CA GLU A 37 -19.42 17.11 -23.29
C GLU A 37 -18.07 17.53 -23.92
N ASP A 38 -18.02 18.73 -24.52
CA ASP A 38 -16.82 19.26 -25.20
C ASP A 38 -15.95 20.17 -24.34
N HIS A 39 -16.35 20.39 -23.07
CA HIS A 39 -15.64 21.25 -22.14
C HIS A 39 -15.08 20.51 -20.96
N VAL A 40 -13.97 21.03 -20.44
CA VAL A 40 -13.39 20.56 -19.19
C VAL A 40 -13.54 21.64 -18.13
N TYR A 41 -14.35 21.36 -17.11
CA TYR A 41 -14.63 22.27 -16.00
C TYR A 41 -13.64 22.09 -14.87
N ILE A 42 -13.31 23.18 -14.23
CA ILE A 42 -12.42 23.23 -13.08
C ILE A 42 -13.25 23.10 -11.82
N THR A 43 -12.88 22.14 -10.97
CA THR A 43 -13.59 21.86 -9.71
C THR A 43 -12.82 22.30 -8.47
N LYS A 44 -11.53 22.66 -8.62
CA LYS A 44 -10.67 23.17 -7.54
C LYS A 44 -9.88 24.37 -8.00
N ALA A 45 -9.69 25.34 -7.10
CA ALA A 45 -8.81 26.48 -7.37
C ALA A 45 -7.34 26.03 -7.45
N GLY A 46 -6.58 26.66 -8.33
CA GLY A 46 -5.16 26.36 -8.53
C GLY A 46 -4.60 26.93 -9.81
N VAL A 47 -3.48 26.40 -10.27
CA VAL A 47 -2.89 26.75 -11.56
C VAL A 47 -3.10 25.60 -12.53
N LEU A 48 -3.70 25.90 -13.70
CA LEU A 48 -3.91 24.89 -14.74
C LEU A 48 -2.57 24.53 -15.38
N LYS A 49 -2.12 23.28 -15.19
CA LYS A 49 -0.87 22.77 -15.77
C LYS A 49 -1.16 21.64 -16.76
N LYS A 50 -0.52 21.70 -17.92
CA LYS A 50 -0.48 20.60 -18.86
C LYS A 50 0.72 19.72 -18.51
N LYS A 51 0.48 18.47 -18.10
CA LYS A 51 1.53 17.45 -18.10
C LYS A 51 1.75 17.01 -19.54
N ASN A 52 3.01 16.91 -19.94
CA ASN A 52 3.37 16.48 -21.28
C ASN A 52 2.79 15.06 -21.53
N PRO A 53 1.97 14.80 -22.56
CA PRO A 53 1.36 13.49 -22.78
C PRO A 53 2.40 12.37 -22.93
N HIS A 54 3.62 12.68 -23.35
CA HIS A 54 4.72 11.72 -23.39
C HIS A 54 5.21 11.28 -22.00
N THR A 55 4.96 12.05 -20.95
CA THR A 55 5.30 11.69 -19.56
C THR A 55 4.32 10.66 -18.98
N TYR A 56 3.08 10.58 -19.50
CA TYR A 56 2.11 9.55 -19.11
C TYR A 56 2.43 8.16 -19.63
N TRP A 57 3.21 8.02 -20.69
CA TRP A 57 3.67 6.72 -21.17
C TRP A 57 4.73 6.09 -20.27
N ILE A 58 5.34 6.84 -19.36
CA ILE A 58 6.23 6.34 -18.31
C ILE A 58 5.41 5.70 -17.18
N ASP A 59 4.17 6.15 -16.94
CA ASP A 59 3.26 5.55 -15.95
C ASP A 59 2.83 4.12 -16.31
N SER A 60 2.97 3.67 -17.56
CA SER A 60 2.76 2.27 -17.92
C SER A 60 3.74 1.32 -17.22
N TYR A 61 4.82 1.83 -16.65
CA TYR A 61 5.84 1.10 -15.90
C TYR A 61 5.67 1.22 -14.37
N GLN A 62 4.73 2.03 -13.91
CA GLN A 62 4.43 2.19 -12.49
C GLN A 62 3.06 1.59 -12.19
N LYS A 63 3.00 0.81 -11.13
CA LYS A 63 1.73 0.31 -10.59
C LYS A 63 1.28 1.20 -9.46
N ARG A 64 -0.03 1.34 -9.31
CA ARG A 64 -0.65 2.10 -8.23
C ARG A 64 -0.98 1.14 -7.10
N VAL A 65 -0.52 1.47 -5.90
CA VAL A 65 -0.72 0.67 -4.69
C VAL A 65 -1.55 1.45 -3.68
N ASP A 66 -2.59 0.82 -3.17
CA ASP A 66 -3.39 1.35 -2.07
C ASP A 66 -2.62 1.20 -0.75
N ILE A 67 -2.15 2.29 -0.22
CA ILE A 67 -1.45 2.35 1.08
C ILE A 67 -2.38 2.67 2.25
N GLY A 68 -3.69 2.83 2.02
CA GLY A 68 -4.67 3.23 3.04
C GLY A 68 -4.67 4.72 3.37
N GLY A 69 -4.00 5.54 2.57
CA GLY A 69 -3.98 7.00 2.68
C GLY A 69 -4.99 7.68 1.75
N SER A 70 -4.93 9.00 1.70
CA SER A 70 -5.77 9.82 0.79
C SER A 70 -5.40 9.67 -0.67
N THR A 71 -4.18 9.25 -0.96
CA THR A 71 -3.63 9.03 -2.30
C THR A 71 -3.01 7.66 -2.40
N THR A 72 -3.00 7.10 -3.61
CA THR A 72 -2.27 5.86 -3.92
C THR A 72 -0.78 6.14 -4.07
N ALA A 73 0.06 5.16 -3.77
CA ALA A 73 1.49 5.25 -3.97
C ALA A 73 1.92 4.65 -5.32
N ALA A 74 2.97 5.21 -5.88
CA ALA A 74 3.60 4.71 -7.09
C ALA A 74 4.60 3.59 -6.75
N LEU A 75 4.54 2.48 -7.46
CA LEU A 75 5.50 1.38 -7.36
C LEU A 75 6.08 1.10 -8.75
N SER A 76 7.35 1.43 -8.93
CA SER A 76 8.07 1.10 -10.16
C SER A 76 8.40 -0.40 -10.22
N TYR A 77 8.33 -1.00 -11.41
CA TYR A 77 8.82 -2.36 -11.58
C TYR A 77 10.34 -2.48 -11.33
N LEU A 78 11.09 -1.40 -11.50
CA LEU A 78 12.52 -1.37 -11.20
C LEU A 78 12.83 -1.34 -9.69
N SER A 79 11.81 -1.15 -8.86
CA SER A 79 11.92 -1.14 -7.40
C SER A 79 11.97 -2.55 -6.79
N PHE A 80 12.16 -3.58 -7.60
CA PHE A 80 12.33 -4.97 -7.16
C PHE A 80 13.76 -5.45 -7.45
N GLU A 81 14.26 -6.34 -6.62
CA GLU A 81 15.59 -6.92 -6.78
C GLU A 81 15.74 -7.62 -8.14
N GLY A 82 16.82 -7.35 -8.86
CA GLY A 82 17.10 -7.94 -10.16
C GLY A 82 16.16 -7.54 -11.29
N ALA A 83 15.26 -6.60 -11.05
CA ALA A 83 14.34 -6.13 -12.07
C ALA A 83 15.05 -5.27 -13.12
N THR A 84 14.75 -5.57 -14.37
CA THR A 84 15.27 -4.84 -15.53
C THR A 84 14.13 -4.59 -16.53
N LYS A 85 14.40 -3.79 -17.57
CA LYS A 85 13.41 -3.60 -18.66
C LYS A 85 13.00 -4.90 -19.33
N LYS A 86 13.90 -5.90 -19.37
CA LYS A 86 13.65 -7.23 -19.96
C LYS A 86 13.07 -8.22 -18.94
N ASN A 87 13.49 -8.14 -17.68
CA ASN A 87 13.04 -9.00 -16.60
C ASN A 87 12.16 -8.19 -15.65
N ARG A 88 10.86 -8.19 -15.89
CA ARG A 88 9.89 -7.44 -15.07
C ARG A 88 9.27 -8.36 -14.04
N PRO A 89 9.12 -7.91 -12.77
CA PRO A 89 8.41 -8.69 -11.77
C PRO A 89 6.94 -8.83 -12.17
N GLU A 90 6.43 -10.03 -12.03
CA GLU A 90 5.02 -10.32 -12.24
C GLU A 90 4.25 -9.88 -10.98
N VAL A 91 3.52 -8.79 -11.09
CA VAL A 91 2.65 -8.26 -10.04
C VAL A 91 1.29 -8.00 -10.66
N GLN A 92 0.24 -8.54 -10.08
CA GLN A 92 -1.13 -8.43 -10.58
C GLN A 92 -1.97 -7.48 -9.71
N VAL A 93 -3.13 -7.08 -10.24
CA VAL A 93 -4.10 -6.31 -9.45
C VAL A 93 -4.74 -7.24 -8.43
N GLY A 94 -4.69 -6.85 -7.15
CA GLY A 94 -5.14 -7.68 -6.02
C GLY A 94 -4.00 -8.29 -5.21
N ASP A 95 -2.78 -8.26 -5.72
CA ASP A 95 -1.61 -8.72 -4.96
C ASP A 95 -1.35 -7.83 -3.75
N ILE A 96 -0.89 -8.47 -2.68
CA ILE A 96 -0.47 -7.80 -1.47
C ILE A 96 1.04 -7.61 -1.54
N ILE A 97 1.48 -6.38 -1.29
CA ILE A 97 2.89 -6.01 -1.40
C ILE A 97 3.39 -5.45 -0.09
N TYR A 98 4.49 -6.01 0.41
CA TYR A 98 5.23 -5.45 1.53
C TYR A 98 6.37 -4.59 0.99
N ALA A 99 6.26 -3.29 1.15
CA ALA A 99 7.17 -2.33 0.55
C ALA A 99 7.56 -1.24 1.55
N LYS A 100 8.69 -0.59 1.28
CA LYS A 100 9.18 0.56 2.02
C LYS A 100 8.75 1.83 1.30
N LEU A 101 8.24 2.80 2.05
CA LEU A 101 7.94 4.13 1.56
C LEU A 101 9.23 4.96 1.50
N VAL A 102 9.57 5.46 0.32
CA VAL A 102 10.78 6.28 0.10
C VAL A 102 10.42 7.76 0.15
N ILE A 103 9.36 8.13 -0.55
CA ILE A 103 8.87 9.50 -0.58
C ILE A 103 7.57 9.55 0.22
N ALA A 104 7.59 10.32 1.30
CA ALA A 104 6.46 10.54 2.20
C ALA A 104 6.27 12.04 2.44
N SER A 105 5.99 12.79 1.38
CA SER A 105 5.75 14.22 1.45
C SER A 105 4.27 14.52 1.13
N LYS A 106 3.74 15.54 1.77
CA LYS A 106 2.36 16.00 1.52
C LYS A 106 2.18 16.53 0.07
N ASP A 107 3.25 17.08 -0.49
CA ASP A 107 3.21 17.77 -1.78
C ASP A 107 3.71 16.90 -2.94
N MET A 108 4.22 15.72 -2.64
CA MET A 108 4.75 14.77 -3.63
C MET A 108 3.96 13.47 -3.62
N GLU A 109 3.92 12.79 -4.75
CA GLU A 109 3.33 11.47 -4.85
C GLU A 109 4.19 10.47 -4.05
N PRO A 110 3.57 9.66 -3.16
CA PRO A 110 4.29 8.64 -2.42
C PRO A 110 4.91 7.61 -3.35
N GLU A 111 6.18 7.26 -3.12
CA GLU A 111 6.88 6.20 -3.86
C GLU A 111 7.25 5.03 -2.95
N LEU A 112 7.06 3.81 -3.48
CA LEU A 112 7.38 2.56 -2.81
C LEU A 112 8.55 1.86 -3.47
N VAL A 113 9.36 1.17 -2.64
CA VAL A 113 10.42 0.26 -3.10
C VAL A 113 10.33 -1.06 -2.36
N CYS A 114 10.67 -2.14 -3.06
CA CYS A 114 10.72 -3.51 -2.54
C CYS A 114 12.16 -4.02 -2.38
N ILE A 115 13.10 -3.11 -2.17
CA ILE A 115 14.51 -3.37 -1.91
C ILE A 115 14.97 -2.61 -0.68
N ASP A 116 15.95 -3.16 0.01
CA ASP A 116 16.61 -2.50 1.13
C ASP A 116 17.65 -1.46 0.68
N SER A 117 18.40 -0.89 1.62
CA SER A 117 19.44 0.09 1.32
C SER A 117 20.64 -0.50 0.56
N PHE A 118 20.75 -1.81 0.50
CA PHE A 118 21.81 -2.55 -0.21
C PHE A 118 21.34 -3.09 -1.56
N GLY A 119 20.09 -2.84 -1.95
CA GLY A 119 19.51 -3.30 -3.21
C GLY A 119 18.96 -4.74 -3.16
N HIS A 120 18.88 -5.36 -1.98
CA HIS A 120 18.35 -6.71 -1.78
C HIS A 120 16.87 -6.68 -1.41
N LYS A 121 16.14 -7.71 -1.83
CA LYS A 121 14.72 -7.89 -1.51
C LYS A 121 14.47 -8.04 0.00
N GLY A 122 15.34 -8.78 0.68
CA GLY A 122 15.12 -9.11 2.08
C GLY A 122 13.73 -9.75 2.30
N ARG A 123 12.89 -9.10 3.13
CA ARG A 123 11.50 -9.50 3.39
C ARG A 123 10.47 -8.70 2.57
N LEU A 124 10.94 -7.83 1.68
CA LEU A 124 10.08 -6.97 0.87
C LEU A 124 9.62 -7.69 -0.41
N GLY A 125 8.53 -7.22 -1.00
CA GLY A 125 8.00 -7.72 -2.26
C GLY A 125 6.57 -8.23 -2.15
N VAL A 126 6.17 -9.07 -3.10
CA VAL A 126 4.84 -9.68 -3.15
C VAL A 126 4.71 -10.73 -2.05
N LEU A 127 3.62 -10.65 -1.28
CA LEU A 127 3.24 -11.63 -0.25
C LEU A 127 2.21 -12.60 -0.82
N THR A 128 2.47 -13.89 -0.68
CA THR A 128 1.62 -14.96 -1.21
C THR A 128 1.03 -15.79 -0.07
N ASP A 129 -0.19 -16.28 -0.25
CA ASP A 129 -0.84 -17.24 0.64
C ASP A 129 -0.96 -16.74 2.07
N GLY A 130 -1.69 -15.85 2.43
CA GLY A 130 -1.84 -15.37 3.79
C GLY A 130 -3.17 -14.63 3.97
N PHE A 131 -3.35 -14.09 5.14
CA PHE A 131 -4.53 -13.32 5.49
C PHE A 131 -4.14 -11.91 5.93
N VAL A 132 -4.84 -10.90 5.38
CA VAL A 132 -4.65 -9.50 5.74
C VAL A 132 -5.83 -9.02 6.56
N PHE A 133 -5.53 -8.35 7.65
CA PHE A 133 -6.54 -7.68 8.46
C PHE A 133 -6.09 -6.27 8.84
N LYS A 134 -7.07 -5.44 9.18
CA LYS A 134 -6.84 -4.06 9.62
C LYS A 134 -6.78 -4.01 11.14
N CYS A 135 -5.92 -3.16 11.65
CA CYS A 135 -5.77 -2.90 13.08
C CYS A 135 -5.42 -1.43 13.35
N SER A 136 -5.36 -1.06 14.61
CA SER A 136 -4.94 0.28 15.01
C SER A 136 -3.44 0.49 14.82
N ILE A 137 -3.05 1.73 14.57
CA ILE A 137 -1.63 2.11 14.49
C ILE A 137 -0.93 1.91 15.85
N ASN A 138 -1.66 2.04 16.95
CA ASN A 138 -1.13 1.80 18.28
C ASN A 138 -0.73 0.34 18.49
N LEU A 139 -1.56 -0.59 18.02
CA LEU A 139 -1.21 -2.02 18.05
C LEU A 139 0.05 -2.30 17.23
N ILE A 140 0.16 -1.73 16.03
CA ILE A 140 1.36 -1.90 15.20
C ILE A 140 2.61 -1.38 15.90
N ARG A 141 2.56 -0.19 16.48
CA ARG A 141 3.68 0.36 17.26
C ARG A 141 4.05 -0.53 18.43
N LYS A 142 3.04 -1.09 19.12
CA LYS A 142 3.25 -2.05 20.22
C LYS A 142 3.95 -3.31 19.73
N ILE A 143 3.48 -3.91 18.63
CA ILE A 143 4.04 -5.15 18.05
C ILE A 143 5.48 -4.93 17.55
N LEU A 144 5.76 -3.79 16.94
CA LEU A 144 7.08 -3.46 16.41
C LEU A 144 8.06 -3.00 17.50
N SER A 145 7.56 -2.76 18.73
CA SER A 145 8.42 -2.40 19.85
C SER A 145 9.29 -3.60 20.27
N PRO A 146 10.61 -3.40 20.47
CA PRO A 146 11.50 -4.45 20.97
C PRO A 146 11.11 -5.02 22.34
N GLN A 147 10.33 -4.26 23.11
CA GLN A 147 9.90 -4.65 24.46
C GLN A 147 8.63 -5.51 24.46
N CYS A 148 7.98 -5.71 23.31
CA CYS A 148 6.74 -6.47 23.23
C CYS A 148 7.04 -7.98 23.14
N PRO A 149 6.63 -8.79 24.12
CA PRO A 149 6.92 -10.22 24.14
C PRO A 149 6.02 -11.02 23.18
N LEU A 150 5.01 -10.39 22.55
CA LEU A 150 3.97 -11.06 21.77
C LEU A 150 4.55 -11.93 20.65
N LEU A 151 5.38 -11.35 19.79
CA LEU A 151 5.92 -12.06 18.63
C LEU A 151 6.90 -13.17 19.05
N GLU A 152 7.70 -12.95 20.09
CA GLU A 152 8.61 -13.97 20.62
C GLU A 152 7.84 -15.14 21.24
N SER A 153 6.83 -14.84 22.06
CA SER A 153 6.00 -15.87 22.68
C SER A 153 5.26 -16.71 21.65
N LEU A 154 4.67 -16.07 20.62
CA LEU A 154 3.95 -16.78 19.56
C LEU A 154 4.91 -17.58 18.66
N LYS A 155 6.10 -17.04 18.33
CA LYS A 155 7.08 -17.69 17.47
C LYS A 155 7.67 -18.95 18.09
N ASN A 156 7.80 -19.01 19.40
CA ASN A 156 8.32 -20.20 20.09
C ASN A 156 7.39 -21.39 19.96
N GLU A 157 6.12 -21.17 19.79
CA GLU A 157 5.10 -22.22 19.73
C GLU A 157 4.64 -22.54 18.29
N TRP A 158 4.62 -21.53 17.42
CA TRP A 158 4.06 -21.63 16.07
C TRP A 158 5.02 -21.06 15.02
N PRO A 159 5.32 -21.81 13.95
CA PRO A 159 6.00 -21.25 12.81
C PRO A 159 5.02 -20.40 11.99
N PHE A 160 5.22 -19.10 11.92
CA PHE A 160 4.43 -18.20 11.11
C PHE A 160 5.27 -17.07 10.52
N GLU A 161 4.77 -16.49 9.44
CA GLU A 161 5.29 -15.27 8.86
C GLU A 161 4.34 -14.12 9.15
N LEU A 162 4.89 -12.96 9.49
CA LEU A 162 4.11 -11.75 9.76
C LEU A 162 4.76 -10.55 9.08
N ALA A 163 3.93 -9.75 8.41
CA ALA A 163 4.30 -8.45 7.89
C ALA A 163 3.36 -7.38 8.45
N ALA A 164 3.92 -6.49 9.26
CA ALA A 164 3.17 -5.39 9.89
C ALA A 164 3.47 -4.08 9.17
N GLY A 165 2.46 -3.49 8.56
CA GLY A 165 2.56 -2.20 7.87
C GLY A 165 2.14 -1.03 8.76
N MET A 166 2.89 0.06 8.74
CA MET A 166 2.54 1.29 9.48
C MET A 166 1.26 1.96 8.99
N ASN A 167 0.61 1.38 7.99
CA ASN A 167 -0.69 1.81 7.45
C ASN A 167 -1.89 1.13 8.13
N GLY A 168 -1.70 0.45 9.25
CA GLY A 168 -2.80 -0.24 9.94
C GLY A 168 -3.19 -1.59 9.33
N ARG A 169 -2.33 -2.20 8.50
CA ARG A 169 -2.58 -3.51 7.89
C ARG A 169 -1.51 -4.50 8.34
N ILE A 170 -1.97 -5.68 8.75
CA ILE A 170 -1.09 -6.79 9.12
C ILE A 170 -1.42 -7.97 8.21
N TRP A 171 -0.39 -8.58 7.66
CA TRP A 171 -0.47 -9.84 6.93
C TRP A 171 0.15 -10.95 7.79
N ILE A 172 -0.54 -12.10 7.87
CA ILE A 172 -0.06 -13.29 8.58
C ILE A 172 -0.25 -14.51 7.70
N LYS A 173 0.74 -15.40 7.74
CA LYS A 173 0.72 -16.72 7.13
C LYS A 173 1.23 -17.75 8.13
N ALA A 174 0.46 -18.81 8.37
CA ALA A 174 0.83 -19.97 9.16
C ALA A 174 0.61 -21.25 8.35
N ASN A 175 0.94 -22.40 8.92
CA ASN A 175 0.84 -23.70 8.24
C ASN A 175 -0.60 -24.11 7.95
N SER A 176 -1.54 -23.71 8.79
CA SER A 176 -2.97 -23.99 8.63
C SER A 176 -3.83 -22.76 8.72
N MET A 177 -5.03 -22.82 8.13
CA MET A 177 -6.01 -21.74 8.21
C MET A 177 -6.47 -21.49 9.66
N LYS A 178 -6.63 -22.56 10.45
CA LYS A 178 -7.00 -22.46 11.87
C LYS A 178 -5.97 -21.70 12.68
N GLU A 179 -4.69 -22.03 12.48
CA GLU A 179 -3.57 -21.33 13.12
C GLU A 179 -3.51 -19.87 12.68
N THR A 180 -3.67 -19.57 11.39
CA THR A 180 -3.68 -18.21 10.86
C THR A 180 -4.77 -17.36 11.52
N ILE A 181 -5.98 -17.90 11.67
CA ILE A 181 -7.10 -17.21 12.33
C ILE A 181 -6.82 -17.02 13.82
N ALA A 182 -6.34 -18.06 14.51
CA ALA A 182 -6.02 -17.99 15.94
C ALA A 182 -4.93 -16.94 16.22
N LEU A 183 -3.86 -16.94 15.42
CA LEU A 183 -2.78 -15.95 15.50
C LEU A 183 -3.29 -14.53 15.20
N GLY A 184 -4.14 -14.36 14.18
CA GLY A 184 -4.77 -13.09 13.87
C GLY A 184 -5.59 -12.53 15.04
N ASN A 185 -6.41 -13.37 15.66
CA ASN A 185 -7.21 -13.00 16.84
C ASN A 185 -6.33 -12.70 18.05
N ALA A 186 -5.26 -13.46 18.26
CA ALA A 186 -4.29 -13.20 19.32
C ALA A 186 -3.60 -11.84 19.16
N VAL A 187 -3.19 -11.53 17.94
CA VAL A 187 -2.57 -10.24 17.62
C VAL A 187 -3.55 -9.08 17.86
N LEU A 188 -4.80 -9.21 17.41
CA LEU A 188 -5.82 -8.19 17.65
C LEU A 188 -6.16 -8.03 19.14
N GLY A 189 -6.29 -9.14 19.87
CA GLY A 189 -6.57 -9.12 21.29
C GLY A 189 -5.47 -8.50 22.14
N ALA A 190 -4.23 -8.58 21.68
CA ALA A 190 -3.07 -8.05 22.40
C ALA A 190 -3.04 -6.51 22.49
N GLU A 191 -3.93 -5.79 21.82
CA GLU A 191 -3.93 -4.32 21.80
C GLU A 191 -4.03 -3.73 23.22
N PHE A 192 -4.94 -4.24 24.01
CA PHE A 192 -5.24 -3.71 25.36
C PHE A 192 -4.65 -4.54 26.49
N MET A 193 -3.95 -5.63 26.17
CA MET A 193 -3.38 -6.54 27.17
C MET A 193 -2.05 -6.04 27.71
N SER A 194 -1.79 -6.33 28.98
CA SER A 194 -0.49 -6.17 29.60
C SER A 194 0.51 -7.23 29.11
N GLN A 195 1.79 -7.07 29.41
CA GLN A 195 2.82 -8.06 29.01
C GLN A 195 2.60 -9.44 29.65
N GLU A 196 2.09 -9.47 30.89
CA GLU A 196 1.79 -10.72 31.58
C GLU A 196 0.59 -11.44 30.99
N GLU A 197 -0.45 -10.69 30.63
CA GLU A 197 -1.63 -11.23 29.98
C GLU A 197 -1.33 -11.77 28.58
N ILE A 198 -0.45 -11.11 27.83
CA ILE A 198 0.03 -11.59 26.54
C ILE A 198 0.69 -12.96 26.66
N LYS A 199 1.57 -13.16 27.67
CA LYS A 199 2.21 -14.46 27.93
C LYS A 199 1.19 -15.53 28.31
N LYS A 200 0.22 -15.22 29.14
CA LYS A 200 -0.85 -16.15 29.50
C LYS A 200 -1.73 -16.52 28.30
N MET A 201 -2.05 -15.53 27.46
CA MET A 201 -2.82 -15.74 26.22
C MET A 201 -2.09 -16.68 25.25
N SER A 202 -0.80 -16.48 25.04
CA SER A 202 0.04 -17.32 24.19
C SER A 202 -0.03 -18.81 24.64
N ASN A 203 0.17 -19.06 25.93
CA ASN A 203 0.09 -20.41 26.49
C ASN A 203 -1.31 -21.03 26.35
N ASN A 204 -2.37 -20.25 26.50
CA ASN A 204 -3.74 -20.73 26.35
C ASN A 204 -4.08 -21.10 24.89
N ILE A 205 -3.60 -20.33 23.91
CA ILE A 205 -3.79 -20.64 22.49
C ILE A 205 -3.13 -21.95 22.14
N SER A 206 -1.92 -22.17 22.64
CA SER A 206 -1.17 -23.40 22.48
C SER A 206 -1.94 -24.60 23.00
N ALA A 207 -2.47 -24.51 24.21
CA ALA A 207 -3.31 -25.57 24.80
C ALA A 207 -4.59 -25.83 23.98
N THR A 208 -5.24 -24.79 23.50
CA THR A 208 -6.50 -24.92 22.74
C THR A 208 -6.27 -25.57 21.35
N LEU A 209 -5.21 -25.19 20.66
CA LEU A 209 -4.90 -25.75 19.35
C LEU A 209 -4.32 -27.17 19.44
N ALA A 210 -3.53 -27.47 20.49
CA ALA A 210 -3.03 -28.82 20.77
C ALA A 210 -4.16 -29.80 21.16
N GLY A 211 -5.22 -29.31 21.83
CA GLY A 211 -6.40 -30.13 22.21
C GLY A 211 -7.33 -30.48 21.05
N HIS A 212 -7.15 -29.92 19.86
CA HIS A 212 -7.96 -30.21 18.66
C HIS A 212 -7.30 -31.21 17.68
N VAL A 213 -6.30 -31.93 18.11
CA VAL A 213 -5.62 -33.01 17.35
C VAL A 213 -6.27 -34.37 17.64
N TYR A 214 -7.57 -34.42 17.96
CA TYR A 214 -8.33 -35.67 18.03
C TYR A 214 -9.54 -35.62 17.11
#